data_79ced81f87ab839009e5eb62eb2b0a4a
#
_entry.id   79ced81f87ab839009e5eb62eb2b0a4a
#
_cell.length_a   1.000
_cell.length_b   1.000
_cell.length_c   1.000
_cell.angle_alpha   90.00
_cell.angle_beta   90.00
_cell.angle_gamma   90.00
#
_symmetry.space_group_name_H-M   'P 1'
#
loop_
_entity.id
_entity.type
_entity.pdbx_description
1 polymer ?
#
loop_
_entity_poly.entity_id
_entity_poly.type
_entity_poly.pdbx_seq_one_letter_code
_entity_poly.pdbx_strand_id
1 'polypeptide(L)'
;MSRVILSSSRVISERQRLVPFLVLATLLVGVRPQIVEPNFKEPIKNETVPVGREAILACLVQDLAVYKVAWLRVDTQTILTIANHVITKNHRIAVTHSDHRTWFLHIREVRESDRGWYMCQINTDPMKSQNGYLHVVVPPDIIDDQTSTDMVVREGSNVSLSCAATGSPTPNITWRREDNQKILLDNGLKVSSVEGPYLNITKVNRLHMGPYLCIASNGVPPSVSKRIKLIVQFTPMIWIQNQLVGTELGQPVTLECHSEAFPKSINYWTRDKNDIVAQGGKYDTELIDNAYKVRMKLTIHSVTESDYGAYKCVSRNSLGDTDSTIKLYRKLKKNSGNHLLEGNQDMLKERDLKLRGRKDSGENEDDEDYEYSSGAASPRNYSDSGLVAVLGLFSLFCLNYHLYHHHHHQSELRTFRPV
;
A
#
# COMPACT_ATOMS: atom_id res chain seq x y z
N MET A 1 92.88 91.54 -17.73
CA MET A 1 92.44 92.11 -16.46
C MET A 1 91.63 91.09 -15.76
N SER A 2 92.21 90.40 -14.85
CA SER A 2 92.06 90.35 -13.39
C SER A 2 90.61 90.03 -12.92
N ARG A 3 90.41 88.95 -12.33
CA ARG A 3 90.41 88.68 -10.86
C ARG A 3 90.07 87.20 -10.55
N VAL A 4 90.94 86.64 -9.80
CA VAL A 4 90.85 85.46 -8.96
C VAL A 4 89.82 85.67 -7.84
N ILE A 5 89.01 84.71 -7.55
CA ILE A 5 88.45 84.44 -6.21
C ILE A 5 88.42 82.98 -5.89
N LEU A 6 89.01 82.65 -4.79
CA LEU A 6 89.26 81.40 -4.11
C LEU A 6 87.97 80.70 -3.62
N SER A 7 88.03 79.52 -3.74
CA SER A 7 87.52 78.33 -3.13
C SER A 7 87.12 78.24 -1.68
N SER A 8 86.25 77.44 -1.36
CA SER A 8 86.21 76.73 -0.05
C SER A 8 85.69 75.34 -0.28
N SER A 9 86.56 74.33 -0.26
CA SER A 9 86.21 72.91 -0.17
C SER A 9 85.57 72.59 1.18
N ARG A 10 84.36 72.07 1.14
CA ARG A 10 83.80 71.31 2.29
C ARG A 10 83.86 69.83 1.99
N VAL A 11 84.71 69.13 2.72
CA VAL A 11 84.74 67.72 2.90
C VAL A 11 83.44 67.30 3.58
N ILE A 12 82.50 66.81 2.86
CA ILE A 12 81.30 66.18 3.41
C ILE A 12 81.63 64.69 3.64
N SER A 13 81.64 64.34 4.95
CA SER A 13 81.93 63.08 5.51
C SER A 13 81.17 61.97 4.80
N GLU A 14 81.85 60.96 4.27
CA GLU A 14 81.35 59.72 3.59
C GLU A 14 80.49 58.84 4.49
N ARG A 15 80.34 59.18 5.78
CA ARG A 15 79.55 58.39 6.73
C ARG A 15 78.04 58.57 6.64
N GLN A 16 77.52 59.57 5.93
CA GLN A 16 76.06 59.78 5.86
C GLN A 16 75.34 59.18 4.62
N ARG A 17 76.08 58.61 3.69
CA ARG A 17 75.46 58.01 2.47
C ARG A 17 75.23 56.48 2.52
N LEU A 18 75.78 55.78 3.51
CA LEU A 18 75.62 54.32 3.65
C LEU A 18 74.38 53.87 4.46
N VAL A 19 73.80 54.74 5.28
CA VAL A 19 72.66 54.40 6.11
C VAL A 19 71.36 54.26 5.33
N PRO A 20 71.02 55.10 4.33
CA PRO A 20 69.76 54.86 3.56
C PRO A 20 69.79 53.67 2.63
N PHE A 21 70.94 53.21 2.15
CA PHE A 21 71.05 52.03 1.29
C PHE A 21 70.93 50.73 2.09
N LEU A 22 71.39 50.68 3.33
CA LEU A 22 71.24 49.50 4.20
C LEU A 22 69.82 49.38 4.70
N VAL A 23 69.08 50.46 5.00
CA VAL A 23 67.69 50.40 5.38
C VAL A 23 66.79 50.07 4.19
N LEU A 24 67.08 50.47 2.97
CA LEU A 24 66.35 50.13 1.80
C LEU A 24 66.59 48.66 1.37
N ALA A 25 67.83 48.16 1.58
CA ALA A 25 68.15 46.75 1.31
C ALA A 25 67.50 45.78 2.34
N THR A 26 67.34 46.19 3.58
CA THR A 26 66.66 45.38 4.61
C THR A 26 65.13 45.37 4.46
N LEU A 27 64.54 46.43 3.86
CA LEU A 27 63.10 46.46 3.54
C LEU A 27 62.72 45.59 2.30
N LEU A 28 63.63 45.25 1.43
CA LEU A 28 63.42 44.41 0.23
C LEU A 28 63.55 42.90 0.50
N VAL A 29 64.07 42.49 1.67
CA VAL A 29 64.25 41.04 2.00
C VAL A 29 63.06 40.45 2.76
N GLY A 30 61.98 41.24 3.09
CA GLY A 30 60.91 40.82 4.00
C GLY A 30 59.57 40.33 3.38
N VAL A 31 59.33 40.45 2.09
CA VAL A 31 58.06 39.97 1.50
C VAL A 31 58.32 38.64 0.79
N ARG A 32 58.46 37.57 1.57
CA ARG A 32 58.22 36.22 1.02
C ARG A 32 56.73 36.16 0.71
N PRO A 33 56.34 35.87 -0.53
CA PRO A 33 54.95 35.60 -0.81
C PRO A 33 54.50 34.42 0.09
N GLN A 34 53.61 34.66 0.99
CA GLN A 34 53.05 33.62 1.80
C GLN A 34 52.26 32.72 0.86
N ILE A 35 52.80 31.54 0.55
CA ILE A 35 52.10 30.53 -0.25
C ILE A 35 50.92 30.09 0.59
N VAL A 36 49.71 30.60 0.27
CA VAL A 36 48.48 30.18 0.89
C VAL A 36 48.18 28.77 0.36
N GLU A 37 48.22 27.81 1.26
CA GLU A 37 47.85 26.44 0.91
C GLU A 37 46.35 26.32 0.65
N PRO A 38 45.95 25.54 -0.39
CA PRO A 38 44.54 25.33 -0.69
C PRO A 38 43.84 24.55 0.43
N ASN A 39 42.57 24.90 0.66
CA ASN A 39 41.72 24.23 1.63
C ASN A 39 40.35 24.01 1.06
N PHE A 40 39.64 23.01 1.62
CA PHE A 40 38.22 22.79 1.27
C PHE A 40 37.39 23.86 2.01
N LYS A 41 36.45 24.47 1.29
CA LYS A 41 35.52 25.45 1.84
C LYS A 41 34.40 24.82 2.63
N GLU A 42 33.83 23.72 2.08
CA GLU A 42 32.71 22.99 2.63
C GLU A 42 32.91 21.49 2.43
N PRO A 43 32.34 20.64 3.29
CA PRO A 43 32.31 19.20 3.04
C PRO A 43 31.49 18.87 1.78
N ILE A 44 31.88 17.82 1.07
CA ILE A 44 31.09 17.29 -0.05
C ILE A 44 29.75 16.79 0.50
N LYS A 45 28.64 17.26 -0.08
CA LYS A 45 27.30 16.79 0.29
C LYS A 45 27.07 15.39 -0.26
N ASN A 46 26.42 14.54 0.52
CA ASN A 46 25.92 13.28 0.03
C ASN A 46 24.74 13.54 -0.91
N GLU A 47 24.75 12.85 -2.06
CA GLU A 47 23.71 12.99 -3.08
C GLU A 47 22.87 11.72 -3.16
N THR A 48 21.56 11.86 -3.36
CA THR A 48 20.63 10.75 -3.56
C THR A 48 20.00 10.88 -4.93
N VAL A 49 20.27 9.93 -5.81
CA VAL A 49 19.88 10.01 -7.22
C VAL A 49 19.23 8.70 -7.67
N PRO A 50 18.08 8.75 -8.36
CA PRO A 50 17.50 7.56 -8.99
C PRO A 50 18.36 7.05 -10.15
N VAL A 51 18.32 5.73 -10.37
CA VAL A 51 18.94 5.11 -11.55
C VAL A 51 18.50 5.79 -12.85
N GLY A 52 19.41 5.89 -13.81
CA GLY A 52 19.17 6.51 -15.11
C GLY A 52 19.24 8.05 -15.11
N ARG A 53 19.34 8.71 -13.97
CA ARG A 53 19.52 10.15 -13.85
C ARG A 53 21.00 10.52 -13.80
N GLU A 54 21.29 11.82 -13.80
CA GLU A 54 22.65 12.34 -13.61
C GLU A 54 22.88 12.68 -12.15
N ALA A 55 24.01 12.23 -11.60
CA ALA A 55 24.52 12.64 -10.29
C ALA A 55 25.60 13.70 -10.45
N ILE A 56 25.58 14.72 -9.60
CA ILE A 56 26.56 15.81 -9.60
C ILE A 56 27.10 15.99 -8.17
N LEU A 57 28.38 15.63 -7.98
CA LEU A 57 29.06 15.85 -6.71
C LEU A 57 29.91 17.13 -6.82
N ALA A 58 29.82 18.03 -5.85
CA ALA A 58 30.52 19.31 -5.83
C ALA A 58 31.64 19.33 -4.79
N CYS A 59 32.84 19.68 -5.21
CA CYS A 59 33.98 19.90 -4.35
C CYS A 59 34.38 21.38 -4.38
N LEU A 60 34.25 22.07 -3.24
CA LEU A 60 34.54 23.48 -3.10
C LEU A 60 35.92 23.68 -2.50
N VAL A 61 36.79 24.35 -3.24
CA VAL A 61 38.20 24.57 -2.90
C VAL A 61 38.48 26.09 -2.83
N GLN A 62 39.25 26.52 -1.86
CA GLN A 62 39.81 27.87 -1.78
C GLN A 62 41.29 27.88 -2.05
N ASP A 63 41.80 28.95 -2.66
CA ASP A 63 43.20 29.23 -2.88
C ASP A 63 43.96 28.10 -3.65
N LEU A 64 43.29 27.51 -4.68
CA LEU A 64 43.81 26.39 -5.41
C LEU A 64 45.16 26.68 -6.13
N ALA A 65 45.35 27.93 -6.58
CA ALA A 65 46.58 28.37 -7.25
C ALA A 65 47.13 27.37 -8.30
N VAL A 66 48.31 26.82 -8.08
CA VAL A 66 49.00 25.88 -9.01
C VAL A 66 48.60 24.39 -8.77
N TYR A 67 47.87 24.12 -7.70
CA TYR A 67 47.46 22.76 -7.34
C TYR A 67 46.34 22.27 -8.24
N LYS A 68 46.17 20.96 -8.27
CA LYS A 68 45.14 20.28 -9.09
C LYS A 68 44.18 19.49 -8.22
N VAL A 69 42.92 19.51 -8.60
CA VAL A 69 41.86 18.67 -8.01
C VAL A 69 41.75 17.38 -8.80
N ALA A 70 41.67 16.27 -8.10
CA ALA A 70 41.34 14.97 -8.65
C ALA A 70 40.09 14.37 -8.02
N TRP A 71 39.27 13.68 -8.82
CA TRP A 71 38.18 12.87 -8.34
C TRP A 71 38.54 11.40 -8.43
N LEU A 72 38.29 10.66 -7.36
CA LEU A 72 38.58 9.23 -7.25
C LEU A 72 37.33 8.50 -6.77
N ARG A 73 37.14 7.26 -7.19
CA ARG A 73 36.24 6.32 -6.60
C ARG A 73 36.96 5.57 -5.46
N VAL A 74 36.46 5.70 -4.22
CA VAL A 74 37.16 5.18 -3.04
C VAL A 74 37.17 3.65 -3.04
N ASP A 75 36.04 3.03 -3.33
CA ASP A 75 35.86 1.57 -3.25
C ASP A 75 36.82 0.79 -4.17
N THR A 76 37.10 1.36 -5.34
CA THR A 76 37.99 0.74 -6.36
C THR A 76 39.34 1.40 -6.46
N GLN A 77 39.58 2.47 -5.69
CA GLN A 77 40.80 3.29 -5.76
C GLN A 77 41.12 3.82 -7.18
N THR A 78 40.06 4.03 -7.96
CA THR A 78 40.18 4.43 -9.36
C THR A 78 40.17 5.93 -9.51
N ILE A 79 41.17 6.49 -10.18
CA ILE A 79 41.19 7.91 -10.55
C ILE A 79 40.18 8.11 -11.68
N LEU A 80 39.20 8.99 -11.46
CA LEU A 80 38.18 9.33 -12.45
C LEU A 80 38.61 10.53 -13.30
N THR A 81 39.08 11.60 -12.65
CA THR A 81 39.49 12.83 -13.34
C THR A 81 40.69 13.45 -12.65
N ILE A 82 41.50 14.22 -13.41
CA ILE A 82 42.57 15.09 -12.91
C ILE A 82 42.40 16.45 -13.58
N ALA A 83 42.19 17.49 -12.78
CA ALA A 83 41.81 18.81 -13.27
C ALA A 83 40.68 18.71 -14.30
N ASN A 84 40.81 19.21 -15.49
CA ASN A 84 39.78 19.21 -16.53
C ASN A 84 39.78 17.92 -17.38
N HIS A 85 40.65 16.94 -17.09
CA HIS A 85 40.81 15.74 -17.89
C HIS A 85 40.13 14.54 -17.25
N VAL A 86 39.28 13.86 -18.00
CA VAL A 86 38.72 12.55 -17.62
C VAL A 86 39.77 11.47 -17.92
N ILE A 87 40.17 10.71 -16.91
CA ILE A 87 41.19 9.67 -16.97
C ILE A 87 40.55 8.29 -17.21
N THR A 88 39.36 8.05 -16.61
CA THR A 88 38.65 6.78 -16.75
C THR A 88 38.14 6.57 -18.19
N LYS A 89 38.07 5.29 -18.61
CA LYS A 89 37.42 4.90 -19.89
C LYS A 89 35.87 4.95 -19.80
N ASN A 90 35.30 5.25 -18.65
CA ASN A 90 33.85 5.33 -18.45
C ASN A 90 33.30 6.66 -19.04
N HIS A 91 32.68 6.58 -20.23
CA HIS A 91 32.11 7.71 -20.96
C HIS A 91 30.99 8.45 -20.24
N ARG A 92 30.42 7.85 -19.15
CA ARG A 92 29.40 8.48 -18.29
C ARG A 92 30.00 9.51 -17.33
N ILE A 93 31.32 9.50 -17.13
CA ILE A 93 32.00 10.43 -16.24
C ILE A 93 32.38 11.69 -17.02
N ALA A 94 32.11 12.84 -16.43
CA ALA A 94 32.57 14.14 -16.88
C ALA A 94 32.95 15.01 -15.69
N VAL A 95 33.74 16.03 -15.96
CA VAL A 95 34.13 17.03 -14.93
C VAL A 95 33.93 18.44 -15.50
N THR A 96 33.39 19.31 -14.67
CA THR A 96 33.29 20.74 -14.96
C THR A 96 33.76 21.53 -13.73
N HIS A 97 34.05 22.81 -13.89
CA HIS A 97 34.39 23.68 -12.79
C HIS A 97 33.83 25.09 -13.00
N SER A 98 33.57 25.78 -11.91
CA SER A 98 33.24 27.21 -11.87
C SER A 98 34.37 27.95 -11.17
N ASP A 99 34.96 28.93 -11.86
CA ASP A 99 35.97 29.85 -11.32
C ASP A 99 37.18 29.18 -10.63
N HIS A 100 37.53 27.95 -11.02
CA HIS A 100 38.53 27.10 -10.35
C HIS A 100 38.30 26.91 -8.82
N ARG A 101 37.12 27.25 -8.34
CA ARG A 101 36.73 27.09 -6.92
C ARG A 101 35.85 25.92 -6.67
N THR A 102 34.92 25.63 -7.59
CA THR A 102 33.98 24.53 -7.45
C THR A 102 34.22 23.53 -8.56
N TRP A 103 34.51 22.30 -8.19
CA TRP A 103 34.77 21.19 -9.11
C TRP A 103 33.62 20.20 -9.04
N PHE A 104 32.94 20.01 -10.17
CA PHE A 104 31.79 19.13 -10.27
C PHE A 104 32.19 17.84 -10.95
N LEU A 105 31.93 16.71 -10.27
CA LEU A 105 31.97 15.39 -10.88
C LEU A 105 30.57 15.04 -11.37
N HIS A 106 30.43 14.79 -12.66
CA HIS A 106 29.20 14.36 -13.31
C HIS A 106 29.25 12.86 -13.55
N ILE A 107 28.19 12.16 -13.12
CA ILE A 107 27.98 10.74 -13.40
C ILE A 107 26.63 10.63 -14.11
N ARG A 108 26.66 10.45 -15.43
CA ARG A 108 25.46 10.35 -16.27
C ARG A 108 24.91 8.95 -16.23
N GLU A 109 23.60 8.80 -16.47
CA GLU A 109 22.93 7.49 -16.51
C GLU A 109 23.35 6.61 -15.33
N VAL A 110 23.16 7.14 -14.12
CA VAL A 110 23.55 6.48 -12.87
C VAL A 110 23.02 5.06 -12.82
N ARG A 111 23.87 4.12 -12.47
CA ARG A 111 23.55 2.71 -12.26
C ARG A 111 23.66 2.37 -10.78
N GLU A 112 23.00 1.32 -10.36
CA GLU A 112 23.08 0.86 -8.97
C GLU A 112 24.52 0.59 -8.53
N SER A 113 25.36 0.09 -9.46
CA SER A 113 26.80 -0.14 -9.26
C SER A 113 27.63 1.13 -9.02
N ASP A 114 27.07 2.32 -9.25
CA ASP A 114 27.76 3.60 -9.00
C ASP A 114 27.58 4.07 -7.55
N ARG A 115 26.72 3.44 -6.75
CA ARG A 115 26.61 3.69 -5.31
C ARG A 115 27.96 3.51 -4.63
N GLY A 116 28.32 4.46 -3.76
CA GLY A 116 29.58 4.37 -3.02
C GLY A 116 30.19 5.72 -2.70
N TRP A 117 31.43 5.66 -2.21
CA TRP A 117 32.20 6.83 -1.81
C TRP A 117 33.02 7.39 -2.97
N TYR A 118 32.96 8.71 -3.13
CA TYR A 118 33.76 9.48 -4.07
C TYR A 118 34.62 10.48 -3.31
N MET A 119 35.90 10.55 -3.65
CA MET A 119 36.90 11.41 -3.01
C MET A 119 37.29 12.54 -3.95
N CYS A 120 37.25 13.75 -3.43
CA CYS A 120 37.91 14.91 -4.02
C CYS A 120 39.26 15.12 -3.32
N GLN A 121 40.34 15.15 -4.07
CA GLN A 121 41.69 15.23 -3.58
C GLN A 121 42.45 16.41 -4.21
N ILE A 122 43.25 17.12 -3.39
CA ILE A 122 44.15 18.17 -3.83
C ILE A 122 45.56 17.67 -3.66
N ASN A 123 46.44 17.85 -4.68
CA ASN A 123 47.82 17.36 -4.71
C ASN A 123 48.80 18.25 -3.90
N THR A 124 48.40 18.58 -2.66
CA THR A 124 49.28 19.22 -1.68
C THR A 124 50.24 18.22 -1.04
N ASP A 125 51.23 18.65 -0.33
CA ASP A 125 52.11 17.81 0.49
C ASP A 125 52.02 18.29 1.98
N PRO A 126 51.35 17.51 2.88
CA PRO A 126 50.62 16.26 2.61
C PRO A 126 49.34 16.47 1.79
N MET A 127 48.89 15.43 1.07
CA MET A 127 47.69 15.47 0.26
C MET A 127 46.45 15.73 1.10
N LYS A 128 45.60 16.66 0.66
CA LYS A 128 44.31 16.96 1.29
C LYS A 128 43.17 16.26 0.53
N SER A 129 42.25 15.62 1.23
CA SER A 129 41.09 14.94 0.61
C SER A 129 39.84 15.05 1.45
N GLN A 130 38.66 14.94 0.81
CA GLN A 130 37.35 14.78 1.44
C GLN A 130 36.48 13.88 0.63
N ASN A 131 35.53 13.22 1.29
CA ASN A 131 34.66 12.20 0.70
C ASN A 131 33.21 12.65 0.70
N GLY A 132 32.48 12.29 -0.38
CA GLY A 132 31.04 12.37 -0.49
C GLY A 132 30.46 11.02 -0.87
N TYR A 133 29.27 10.71 -0.41
CA TYR A 133 28.60 9.46 -0.70
C TYR A 133 27.49 9.67 -1.74
N LEU A 134 27.48 8.82 -2.77
CA LEU A 134 26.40 8.75 -3.74
C LEU A 134 25.43 7.62 -3.35
N HIS A 135 24.23 7.99 -2.91
CA HIS A 135 23.11 7.09 -2.72
C HIS A 135 22.38 6.90 -4.05
N VAL A 136 22.37 5.69 -4.57
CA VAL A 136 21.60 5.35 -5.77
C VAL A 136 20.32 4.65 -5.33
N VAL A 137 19.18 5.21 -5.74
CA VAL A 137 17.87 4.66 -5.44
C VAL A 137 17.25 4.07 -6.69
N VAL A 138 16.51 2.96 -6.50
CA VAL A 138 15.83 2.23 -7.57
C VAL A 138 14.33 2.26 -7.32
N PRO A 139 13.51 2.74 -8.27
CA PRO A 139 12.07 2.67 -8.15
C PRO A 139 11.58 1.23 -7.92
N PRO A 140 10.40 1.04 -7.32
CA PRO A 140 9.84 -0.29 -7.15
C PRO A 140 9.47 -0.91 -8.49
N ASP A 141 9.61 -2.23 -8.59
CA ASP A 141 9.13 -3.05 -9.69
C ASP A 141 8.52 -4.34 -9.13
N ILE A 142 7.39 -4.82 -9.69
CA ILE A 142 6.69 -6.02 -9.23
C ILE A 142 7.25 -7.23 -9.94
N ILE A 143 7.63 -8.26 -9.17
CA ILE A 143 8.13 -9.53 -9.67
C ILE A 143 6.94 -10.42 -10.03
N ASP A 144 6.65 -10.53 -11.32
CA ASP A 144 5.44 -11.17 -11.84
C ASP A 144 5.34 -12.67 -11.53
N ASP A 145 6.43 -13.40 -11.58
CA ASP A 145 6.50 -14.84 -11.31
C ASP A 145 6.30 -15.22 -9.83
N GLN A 146 6.54 -14.26 -8.92
CA GLN A 146 6.33 -14.41 -7.46
C GLN A 146 5.05 -13.74 -6.97
N THR A 147 4.32 -13.09 -7.85
CA THR A 147 3.09 -12.37 -7.55
C THR A 147 1.89 -13.12 -8.10
N SER A 148 0.86 -13.32 -7.27
CA SER A 148 -0.38 -13.99 -7.67
C SER A 148 -0.98 -13.38 -8.93
N THR A 149 -1.60 -14.24 -9.72
CA THR A 149 -2.44 -13.89 -10.87
C THR A 149 -3.92 -13.96 -10.48
N ASP A 150 -4.84 -13.74 -11.42
CA ASP A 150 -6.26 -13.91 -11.22
C ASP A 150 -6.58 -15.31 -10.65
N MET A 151 -7.38 -15.35 -9.59
CA MET A 151 -7.71 -16.57 -8.85
C MET A 151 -9.19 -16.89 -8.93
N VAL A 152 -9.48 -18.19 -9.13
CA VAL A 152 -10.84 -18.74 -9.05
C VAL A 152 -10.89 -19.74 -7.90
N VAL A 153 -11.75 -19.48 -6.92
CA VAL A 153 -11.85 -20.30 -5.71
C VAL A 153 -13.30 -20.59 -5.36
N ARG A 154 -13.55 -21.64 -4.57
CA ARG A 154 -14.89 -21.96 -4.05
C ARG A 154 -15.18 -21.16 -2.78
N GLU A 155 -16.44 -20.77 -2.59
CA GLU A 155 -16.90 -20.17 -1.34
C GLU A 155 -16.60 -21.11 -0.15
N GLY A 156 -16.13 -20.56 0.95
CA GLY A 156 -15.72 -21.30 2.15
C GLY A 156 -14.25 -21.76 2.14
N SER A 157 -13.52 -21.67 1.02
CA SER A 157 -12.09 -21.99 0.97
C SER A 157 -11.21 -20.88 1.58
N ASN A 158 -9.94 -21.18 1.80
CA ASN A 158 -8.95 -20.19 2.24
C ASN A 158 -8.13 -19.73 1.02
N VAL A 159 -7.80 -18.43 0.99
CA VAL A 159 -7.01 -17.79 -0.07
C VAL A 159 -5.88 -16.98 0.53
N SER A 160 -4.71 -17.10 -0.11
CA SER A 160 -3.55 -16.24 0.14
C SER A 160 -3.14 -15.60 -1.18
N LEU A 161 -3.29 -14.30 -1.32
CA LEU A 161 -2.73 -13.54 -2.42
C LEU A 161 -1.32 -13.10 -2.03
N SER A 162 -0.33 -13.38 -2.88
CA SER A 162 1.07 -12.98 -2.70
C SER A 162 1.45 -11.86 -3.66
N CYS A 163 2.33 -10.99 -3.21
CA CYS A 163 2.92 -9.95 -4.03
C CYS A 163 4.38 -9.74 -3.63
N ALA A 164 5.26 -9.78 -4.61
CA ALA A 164 6.69 -9.54 -4.45
C ALA A 164 7.12 -8.35 -5.29
N ALA A 165 8.02 -7.54 -4.74
CA ALA A 165 8.56 -6.39 -5.44
C ALA A 165 10.05 -6.21 -5.14
N THR A 166 10.78 -5.65 -6.09
CA THR A 166 12.17 -5.26 -6.00
C THR A 166 12.31 -3.74 -6.06
N GLY A 167 13.42 -3.21 -5.55
CA GLY A 167 13.73 -1.77 -5.54
C GLY A 167 14.71 -1.42 -4.42
N SER A 168 15.24 -0.21 -4.44
CA SER A 168 16.15 0.26 -3.39
C SER A 168 15.81 1.72 -3.01
N PRO A 169 15.38 1.97 -1.77
CA PRO A 169 15.11 1.02 -0.65
C PRO A 169 14.11 -0.08 -0.98
N THR A 170 14.07 -1.14 -0.13
CA THR A 170 13.09 -2.23 -0.29
C THR A 170 11.67 -1.70 -0.27
N PRO A 171 10.83 -2.02 -1.27
CA PRO A 171 9.46 -1.52 -1.33
C PRO A 171 8.56 -2.08 -0.22
N ASN A 172 7.68 -1.24 0.28
CA ASN A 172 6.53 -1.66 1.08
C ASN A 172 5.39 -2.05 0.15
N ILE A 173 4.71 -3.15 0.48
CA ILE A 173 3.57 -3.65 -0.26
C ILE A 173 2.29 -3.33 0.51
N THR A 174 1.30 -2.78 -0.21
CA THR A 174 -0.01 -2.45 0.32
C THR A 174 -1.09 -3.01 -0.59
N TRP A 175 -2.03 -3.74 0.01
CA TRP A 175 -3.22 -4.28 -0.66
C TRP A 175 -4.41 -3.38 -0.47
N ARG A 176 -5.17 -3.15 -1.52
CA ARG A 176 -6.49 -2.51 -1.46
C ARG A 176 -7.40 -2.98 -2.58
N ARG A 177 -8.69 -2.74 -2.47
CA ARG A 177 -9.62 -3.04 -3.56
C ARG A 177 -9.61 -1.91 -4.59
N GLU A 178 -9.69 -2.28 -5.88
CA GLU A 178 -9.74 -1.32 -6.99
C GLU A 178 -11.06 -0.51 -6.98
N ASP A 179 -12.15 -1.13 -6.54
CA ASP A 179 -13.48 -0.51 -6.43
C ASP A 179 -13.63 0.43 -5.22
N ASN A 180 -12.55 0.71 -4.49
CA ASN A 180 -12.50 1.50 -3.26
C ASN A 180 -13.37 0.97 -2.11
N GLN A 181 -13.94 -0.22 -2.23
CA GLN A 181 -14.61 -0.87 -1.11
C GLN A 181 -13.58 -1.31 -0.07
N LYS A 182 -14.03 -1.48 1.17
CA LYS A 182 -13.19 -1.98 2.24
C LYS A 182 -12.95 -3.48 2.09
N ILE A 183 -11.75 -3.93 2.40
CA ILE A 183 -11.40 -5.34 2.52
C ILE A 183 -12.02 -5.87 3.81
N LEU A 184 -12.80 -6.94 3.71
CA LEU A 184 -13.35 -7.65 4.85
C LEU A 184 -12.30 -8.65 5.36
N LEU A 185 -11.94 -8.57 6.63
CA LEU A 185 -11.01 -9.48 7.29
C LEU A 185 -11.77 -10.57 8.08
N ASP A 186 -11.06 -11.63 8.45
CA ASP A 186 -11.61 -12.81 9.14
C ASP A 186 -12.35 -12.52 10.45
N ASN A 187 -11.96 -11.44 11.14
CA ASN A 187 -12.59 -10.96 12.36
C ASN A 187 -13.84 -10.09 12.12
N GLY A 188 -14.30 -9.98 10.86
CA GLY A 188 -15.40 -9.10 10.46
C GLY A 188 -15.02 -7.62 10.33
N LEU A 189 -13.78 -7.25 10.61
CA LEU A 189 -13.30 -5.88 10.47
C LEU A 189 -13.18 -5.51 8.98
N LYS A 190 -13.60 -4.30 8.65
CA LYS A 190 -13.51 -3.74 7.30
C LYS A 190 -12.42 -2.66 7.26
N VAL A 191 -11.33 -2.94 6.54
CA VAL A 191 -10.18 -2.04 6.39
C VAL A 191 -10.06 -1.48 4.97
N SER A 192 -9.50 -0.30 4.82
CA SER A 192 -9.26 0.30 3.50
C SER A 192 -8.05 -0.30 2.79
N SER A 193 -7.07 -0.75 3.57
CA SER A 193 -5.83 -1.35 3.07
C SER A 193 -5.25 -2.34 4.07
N VAL A 194 -4.44 -3.27 3.56
CA VAL A 194 -3.64 -4.24 4.33
C VAL A 194 -2.19 -4.12 3.89
N GLU A 195 -1.27 -4.01 4.84
CA GLU A 195 0.16 -3.95 4.57
C GLU A 195 0.79 -5.35 4.63
N GLY A 196 1.81 -5.56 3.81
CA GLY A 196 2.60 -6.78 3.77
C GLY A 196 2.51 -7.53 2.45
N PRO A 197 3.41 -8.52 2.24
CA PRO A 197 3.51 -9.26 0.99
C PRO A 197 2.36 -10.24 0.75
N TYR A 198 1.55 -10.54 1.76
CA TYR A 198 0.44 -11.48 1.67
C TYR A 198 -0.86 -10.87 2.15
N LEU A 199 -1.93 -11.13 1.40
CA LEU A 199 -3.30 -10.88 1.83
C LEU A 199 -3.98 -12.25 2.03
N ASN A 200 -4.16 -12.63 3.30
CA ASN A 200 -4.78 -13.88 3.69
C ASN A 200 -6.26 -13.66 4.00
N ILE A 201 -7.12 -14.47 3.42
CA ILE A 201 -8.57 -14.47 3.62
C ILE A 201 -8.99 -15.90 3.94
N THR A 202 -9.47 -16.15 5.14
CA THR A 202 -10.04 -17.44 5.54
C THR A 202 -11.54 -17.47 5.28
N LYS A 203 -12.07 -18.66 4.94
CA LYS A 203 -13.48 -18.85 4.63
C LYS A 203 -14.03 -17.78 3.67
N VAL A 204 -13.38 -17.68 2.51
CA VAL A 204 -13.77 -16.74 1.46
C VAL A 204 -15.26 -16.84 1.16
N ASN A 205 -15.93 -15.71 1.07
CA ASN A 205 -17.33 -15.61 0.68
C ASN A 205 -17.51 -14.69 -0.54
N ARG A 206 -18.70 -14.64 -1.08
CA ARG A 206 -19.04 -13.83 -2.28
C ARG A 206 -18.76 -12.34 -2.14
N LEU A 207 -18.70 -11.78 -0.92
CA LEU A 207 -18.37 -10.38 -0.69
C LEU A 207 -16.88 -10.06 -0.87
N HIS A 208 -16.02 -11.08 -0.84
CA HIS A 208 -14.59 -10.94 -1.14
C HIS A 208 -14.32 -10.93 -2.66
N MET A 209 -15.31 -11.30 -3.49
CA MET A 209 -15.16 -11.26 -4.96
C MET A 209 -14.86 -9.84 -5.42
N GLY A 210 -13.91 -9.70 -6.33
CA GLY A 210 -13.58 -8.42 -6.95
C GLY A 210 -12.10 -8.26 -7.27
N PRO A 211 -11.72 -7.12 -7.82
CA PRO A 211 -10.35 -6.79 -8.15
C PRO A 211 -9.61 -6.20 -6.94
N TYR A 212 -8.43 -6.75 -6.68
CA TYR A 212 -7.47 -6.28 -5.68
C TYR A 212 -6.27 -5.68 -6.38
N LEU A 213 -5.69 -4.66 -5.79
CA LEU A 213 -4.45 -4.03 -6.22
C LEU A 213 -3.37 -4.34 -5.19
N CYS A 214 -2.29 -4.98 -5.64
CA CYS A 214 -1.02 -4.98 -4.94
C CYS A 214 -0.25 -3.72 -5.36
N ILE A 215 0.11 -2.86 -4.44
CA ILE A 215 0.82 -1.61 -4.67
C ILE A 215 2.17 -1.68 -3.98
N ALA A 216 3.25 -1.53 -4.75
CA ALA A 216 4.61 -1.45 -4.24
C ALA A 216 5.12 0.00 -4.27
N SER A 217 5.65 0.48 -3.15
CA SER A 217 6.19 1.83 -2.99
C SER A 217 7.39 1.84 -2.06
N ASN A 218 8.43 2.59 -2.42
CA ASN A 218 9.63 2.79 -1.60
C ASN A 218 10.04 4.27 -1.45
N GLY A 219 9.11 5.19 -1.73
CA GLY A 219 9.39 6.62 -1.72
C GLY A 219 10.10 7.14 -2.96
N VAL A 220 10.51 6.26 -3.88
CA VAL A 220 11.11 6.62 -5.18
C VAL A 220 10.04 6.49 -6.27
N PRO A 221 9.64 7.56 -6.94
CA PRO A 221 8.61 7.51 -7.97
C PRO A 221 9.13 6.83 -9.27
N PRO A 222 8.24 6.16 -10.05
CA PRO A 222 6.83 5.94 -9.76
C PRO A 222 6.60 4.74 -8.84
N SER A 223 5.54 4.76 -8.02
CA SER A 223 5.02 3.55 -7.41
C SER A 223 4.34 2.69 -8.48
N VAL A 224 4.38 1.38 -8.33
CA VAL A 224 3.79 0.42 -9.28
C VAL A 224 2.69 -0.40 -8.62
N SER A 225 1.75 -0.88 -9.43
CA SER A 225 0.68 -1.74 -8.93
C SER A 225 0.34 -2.86 -9.91
N LYS A 226 -0.04 -4.03 -9.36
CA LYS A 226 -0.57 -5.17 -10.11
C LYS A 226 -1.99 -5.45 -9.67
N ARG A 227 -2.87 -5.62 -10.66
CA ARG A 227 -4.27 -5.98 -10.46
C ARG A 227 -4.42 -7.50 -10.44
N ILE A 228 -5.14 -8.01 -9.42
CA ILE A 228 -5.43 -9.42 -9.24
C ILE A 228 -6.93 -9.55 -8.99
N LYS A 229 -7.64 -10.33 -9.82
CA LYS A 229 -9.07 -10.55 -9.67
C LYS A 229 -9.33 -11.83 -8.88
N LEU A 230 -10.00 -11.69 -7.74
CA LEU A 230 -10.50 -12.83 -6.97
C LEU A 230 -11.92 -13.15 -7.41
N ILE A 231 -12.11 -14.35 -7.92
CA ILE A 231 -13.39 -14.89 -8.40
C ILE A 231 -13.84 -15.98 -7.42
N VAL A 232 -14.99 -15.79 -6.78
CA VAL A 232 -15.55 -16.74 -5.81
C VAL A 232 -16.69 -17.49 -6.46
N GLN A 233 -16.56 -18.81 -6.55
CA GLN A 233 -17.58 -19.71 -7.11
C GLN A 233 -18.47 -20.25 -6.00
N PHE A 234 -19.80 -20.25 -6.24
CA PHE A 234 -20.78 -20.78 -5.30
C PHE A 234 -22.02 -21.29 -6.02
N THR A 235 -22.70 -22.24 -5.36
CA THR A 235 -23.99 -22.79 -5.82
C THR A 235 -25.06 -21.70 -5.78
N PRO A 236 -26.11 -21.80 -6.61
CA PRO A 236 -27.21 -20.88 -6.55
C PRO A 236 -27.87 -20.84 -5.17
N MET A 237 -28.23 -19.64 -4.75
CA MET A 237 -29.04 -19.40 -3.56
C MET A 237 -30.25 -18.54 -3.96
N ILE A 238 -31.45 -18.96 -3.56
CA ILE A 238 -32.70 -18.20 -3.81
C ILE A 238 -33.30 -17.77 -2.50
N TRP A 239 -33.78 -16.54 -2.47
CA TRP A 239 -34.58 -16.01 -1.38
C TRP A 239 -35.79 -15.24 -1.93
N ILE A 240 -36.88 -15.28 -1.19
CA ILE A 240 -38.16 -14.69 -1.53
C ILE A 240 -38.63 -13.83 -0.35
N GLN A 241 -39.23 -12.66 -0.65
CA GLN A 241 -39.77 -11.80 0.40
C GLN A 241 -41.11 -12.32 0.92
N ASN A 242 -41.97 -12.81 0.01
CA ASN A 242 -43.33 -13.25 0.35
C ASN A 242 -43.56 -14.68 -0.19
N GLN A 243 -43.72 -15.63 0.71
CA GLN A 243 -44.08 -17.02 0.37
C GLN A 243 -45.54 -17.18 0.00
N LEU A 244 -46.41 -16.24 0.43
CA LEU A 244 -47.84 -16.23 0.20
C LEU A 244 -48.23 -14.93 -0.47
N VAL A 245 -48.76 -14.99 -1.67
CA VAL A 245 -49.23 -13.82 -2.43
C VAL A 245 -50.71 -14.01 -2.73
N GLY A 246 -51.53 -13.05 -2.39
CA GLY A 246 -52.97 -13.12 -2.64
C GLY A 246 -53.41 -12.10 -3.66
N THR A 247 -54.31 -12.52 -4.58
CA THR A 247 -54.95 -11.62 -5.54
C THR A 247 -56.42 -11.99 -5.77
N GLU A 248 -57.18 -11.08 -6.34
CA GLU A 248 -58.55 -11.32 -6.75
C GLU A 248 -58.59 -11.84 -8.19
N LEU A 249 -59.68 -12.53 -8.58
CA LEU A 249 -59.90 -12.94 -9.95
C LEU A 249 -59.90 -11.76 -10.91
N GLY A 250 -59.22 -11.94 -12.08
CA GLY A 250 -59.13 -10.94 -13.13
C GLY A 250 -58.10 -9.84 -12.89
N GLN A 251 -57.51 -9.76 -11.69
CA GLN A 251 -56.47 -8.79 -11.36
C GLN A 251 -55.09 -9.30 -11.76
N PRO A 252 -54.14 -8.42 -12.15
CA PRO A 252 -52.78 -8.80 -12.34
C PRO A 252 -52.04 -9.05 -11.05
N VAL A 253 -51.01 -9.88 -11.06
CA VAL A 253 -50.14 -10.13 -9.90
C VAL A 253 -48.70 -10.37 -10.38
N THR A 254 -47.72 -9.86 -9.61
CA THR A 254 -46.31 -10.12 -9.86
C THR A 254 -45.70 -10.88 -8.70
N LEU A 255 -45.08 -12.01 -9.01
CA LEU A 255 -44.28 -12.82 -8.10
C LEU A 255 -42.82 -12.47 -8.30
N GLU A 256 -42.04 -12.46 -7.20
CA GLU A 256 -40.65 -12.02 -7.24
C GLU A 256 -39.73 -12.93 -6.45
N CYS A 257 -38.62 -13.32 -7.06
CA CYS A 257 -37.53 -14.08 -6.46
C CYS A 257 -36.19 -13.38 -6.70
N HIS A 258 -35.26 -13.56 -5.78
CA HIS A 258 -33.89 -13.11 -5.89
C HIS A 258 -32.97 -14.30 -5.87
N SER A 259 -32.10 -14.42 -6.88
CA SER A 259 -31.08 -15.45 -6.98
C SER A 259 -29.69 -14.86 -6.95
N GLU A 260 -28.77 -15.54 -6.30
CA GLU A 260 -27.33 -15.26 -6.35
C GLU A 260 -26.61 -16.51 -6.76
N ALA A 261 -25.72 -16.43 -7.78
CA ALA A 261 -24.93 -17.55 -8.24
C ALA A 261 -23.67 -17.12 -8.98
N PHE A 262 -22.58 -17.86 -8.81
CA PHE A 262 -21.41 -17.74 -9.67
C PHE A 262 -20.74 -19.13 -9.85
N PRO A 263 -20.53 -19.60 -11.08
CA PRO A 263 -20.86 -19.01 -12.38
C PRO A 263 -22.33 -18.66 -12.53
N LYS A 264 -22.65 -17.78 -13.49
CA LYS A 264 -24.01 -17.32 -13.74
C LYS A 264 -24.97 -18.50 -13.90
N SER A 265 -26.12 -18.43 -13.20
CA SER A 265 -27.17 -19.44 -13.25
C SER A 265 -28.15 -19.24 -14.40
N ILE A 266 -28.76 -20.35 -14.83
CA ILE A 266 -29.97 -20.33 -15.63
C ILE A 266 -31.14 -20.21 -14.64
N ASN A 267 -32.02 -19.22 -14.85
CA ASN A 267 -33.12 -18.89 -13.96
C ASN A 267 -34.44 -19.00 -14.71
N TYR A 268 -35.42 -19.69 -14.14
CA TYR A 268 -36.73 -19.90 -14.75
C TYR A 268 -37.81 -20.15 -13.70
N TRP A 269 -39.06 -19.99 -14.12
CA TRP A 269 -40.23 -20.27 -13.30
C TRP A 269 -40.84 -21.59 -13.68
N THR A 270 -41.32 -22.37 -12.71
CA THR A 270 -42.11 -23.57 -12.90
C THR A 270 -43.39 -23.50 -12.10
N ARG A 271 -44.36 -24.31 -12.50
CA ARG A 271 -45.66 -24.40 -11.86
C ARG A 271 -45.92 -25.88 -11.47
N ASP A 272 -46.73 -26.06 -10.42
CA ASP A 272 -47.14 -27.34 -9.80
C ASP A 272 -46.34 -28.61 -10.22
N LYS A 273 -46.44 -29.19 -11.30
CA LYS A 273 -45.77 -30.42 -11.72
C LYS A 273 -44.40 -30.22 -12.36
N ASN A 274 -43.72 -29.09 -12.03
CA ASN A 274 -42.46 -28.65 -12.63
C ASN A 274 -42.58 -28.24 -14.11
N ASP A 275 -43.80 -27.92 -14.57
CA ASP A 275 -44.00 -27.36 -15.90
C ASP A 275 -43.41 -25.97 -15.98
N ILE A 276 -42.57 -25.73 -17.01
CA ILE A 276 -41.91 -24.43 -17.18
C ILE A 276 -42.97 -23.39 -17.60
N VAL A 277 -43.00 -22.28 -16.89
CA VAL A 277 -43.84 -21.13 -17.26
C VAL A 277 -43.16 -20.40 -18.43
N ALA A 278 -43.71 -20.60 -19.65
CA ALA A 278 -43.21 -19.93 -20.84
C ALA A 278 -43.66 -18.46 -20.87
N GLN A 279 -42.82 -17.59 -21.38
CA GLN A 279 -43.12 -16.20 -21.65
C GLN A 279 -44.15 -16.10 -22.80
N GLY A 280 -45.14 -15.26 -22.66
CA GLY A 280 -46.12 -14.94 -23.70
C GLY A 280 -47.56 -14.96 -23.20
N GLY A 281 -48.43 -14.22 -23.86
CA GLY A 281 -49.87 -14.17 -23.60
C GLY A 281 -50.19 -13.69 -22.18
N LYS A 282 -50.46 -14.67 -21.32
CA LYS A 282 -50.88 -14.41 -19.93
C LYS A 282 -49.74 -14.18 -18.96
N TYR A 283 -48.57 -14.78 -19.23
CA TYR A 283 -47.39 -14.77 -18.36
C TYR A 283 -46.28 -13.94 -18.95
N ASP A 284 -45.76 -13.02 -18.19
CA ASP A 284 -44.59 -12.21 -18.55
C ASP A 284 -43.48 -12.47 -17.53
N THR A 285 -42.29 -12.89 -18.03
CA THR A 285 -41.14 -13.24 -17.20
C THR A 285 -40.02 -12.25 -17.46
N GLU A 286 -39.53 -11.59 -16.42
CA GLU A 286 -38.43 -10.64 -16.46
C GLU A 286 -37.27 -11.12 -15.61
N LEU A 287 -36.05 -11.10 -16.16
CA LEU A 287 -34.79 -11.39 -15.46
C LEU A 287 -33.93 -10.14 -15.45
N ILE A 288 -33.69 -9.56 -14.30
CA ILE A 288 -32.86 -8.37 -14.11
C ILE A 288 -31.53 -8.81 -13.50
N ASP A 289 -30.46 -8.72 -14.32
CA ASP A 289 -29.11 -9.12 -13.94
C ASP A 289 -28.37 -7.98 -13.24
N ASN A 290 -27.66 -8.29 -12.15
CA ASN A 290 -26.71 -7.39 -11.50
C ASN A 290 -25.53 -8.20 -10.96
N ALA A 291 -24.42 -8.27 -11.72
CA ALA A 291 -23.23 -9.05 -11.42
C ALA A 291 -23.57 -10.56 -11.19
N TYR A 292 -23.47 -11.03 -9.94
CA TYR A 292 -23.83 -12.42 -9.59
C TYR A 292 -25.26 -12.54 -9.04
N LYS A 293 -26.03 -11.43 -9.02
CA LYS A 293 -27.40 -11.38 -8.52
C LYS A 293 -28.37 -11.28 -9.68
N VAL A 294 -29.46 -12.01 -9.57
CA VAL A 294 -30.55 -11.99 -10.55
C VAL A 294 -31.87 -11.79 -9.81
N ARG A 295 -32.64 -10.80 -10.23
CA ARG A 295 -34.01 -10.58 -9.79
C ARG A 295 -34.94 -11.18 -10.82
N MET A 296 -35.72 -12.16 -10.41
CA MET A 296 -36.69 -12.89 -11.25
C MET A 296 -38.08 -12.38 -10.96
N LYS A 297 -38.82 -11.94 -11.97
CA LYS A 297 -40.21 -11.55 -11.84
C LYS A 297 -41.08 -12.41 -12.76
N LEU A 298 -42.24 -12.77 -12.26
CA LEU A 298 -43.30 -13.39 -13.02
C LEU A 298 -44.59 -12.60 -12.86
N THR A 299 -45.04 -11.96 -13.92
CA THR A 299 -46.30 -11.19 -13.95
C THR A 299 -47.38 -12.02 -14.64
N ILE A 300 -48.52 -12.21 -13.96
CA ILE A 300 -49.73 -12.85 -14.45
C ILE A 300 -50.75 -11.75 -14.69
N HIS A 301 -51.05 -11.41 -15.95
CA HIS A 301 -51.83 -10.25 -16.32
C HIS A 301 -53.31 -10.30 -15.90
N SER A 302 -53.92 -11.49 -15.97
CA SER A 302 -55.33 -11.69 -15.54
C SER A 302 -55.45 -13.07 -14.88
N VAL A 303 -55.58 -13.05 -13.57
CA VAL A 303 -55.60 -14.28 -12.78
C VAL A 303 -56.96 -14.99 -12.91
N THR A 304 -56.93 -16.26 -13.25
CA THR A 304 -58.12 -17.13 -13.29
C THR A 304 -58.07 -18.17 -12.17
N GLU A 305 -59.12 -18.94 -11.94
CA GLU A 305 -59.15 -19.96 -10.91
C GLU A 305 -58.05 -21.00 -11.07
N SER A 306 -57.71 -21.33 -12.33
CA SER A 306 -56.62 -22.25 -12.64
C SER A 306 -55.23 -21.75 -12.36
N ASP A 307 -55.02 -20.43 -12.05
CA ASP A 307 -53.72 -19.87 -11.76
C ASP A 307 -53.35 -19.89 -10.27
N TYR A 308 -54.31 -20.14 -9.42
CA TYR A 308 -54.02 -20.32 -8.00
C TYR A 308 -53.27 -21.64 -7.80
N GLY A 309 -52.24 -21.60 -6.95
CA GLY A 309 -51.37 -22.76 -6.71
C GLY A 309 -49.95 -22.37 -6.39
N ALA A 310 -49.04 -23.29 -6.55
CA ALA A 310 -47.61 -23.12 -6.27
C ALA A 310 -46.81 -22.74 -7.52
N TYR A 311 -46.05 -21.68 -7.41
CA TYR A 311 -45.05 -21.26 -8.40
C TYR A 311 -43.68 -21.39 -7.80
N LYS A 312 -42.74 -22.02 -8.52
CA LYS A 312 -41.37 -22.17 -8.09
C LYS A 312 -40.45 -21.35 -8.97
N CYS A 313 -39.57 -20.54 -8.36
CA CYS A 313 -38.42 -19.99 -9.02
C CYS A 313 -37.25 -20.96 -8.87
N VAL A 314 -36.65 -21.35 -9.97
CA VAL A 314 -35.53 -22.29 -10.04
C VAL A 314 -34.29 -21.59 -10.56
N SER A 315 -33.14 -21.84 -9.92
CA SER A 315 -31.84 -21.33 -10.33
C SER A 315 -30.85 -22.47 -10.38
N ARG A 316 -30.14 -22.64 -11.53
CA ARG A 316 -29.22 -23.75 -11.76
C ARG A 316 -27.93 -23.25 -12.39
N ASN A 317 -26.78 -23.65 -11.85
CA ASN A 317 -25.46 -23.46 -12.48
C ASN A 317 -24.69 -24.79 -12.54
N SER A 318 -23.42 -24.74 -12.95
CA SER A 318 -22.54 -25.92 -13.04
C SER A 318 -22.20 -26.55 -11.68
N LEU A 319 -22.48 -25.86 -10.56
CA LEU A 319 -22.15 -26.33 -9.22
C LEU A 319 -23.35 -26.91 -8.47
N GLY A 320 -24.56 -26.66 -8.94
CA GLY A 320 -25.80 -27.14 -8.32
C GLY A 320 -27.03 -26.37 -8.75
N ASP A 321 -28.15 -26.69 -8.13
CA ASP A 321 -29.43 -26.03 -8.32
C ASP A 321 -30.15 -25.80 -6.97
N THR A 322 -31.06 -24.83 -6.99
CA THR A 322 -31.94 -24.53 -5.85
C THR A 322 -33.25 -23.95 -6.36
N ASP A 323 -34.33 -24.13 -5.59
CA ASP A 323 -35.63 -23.55 -5.89
C ASP A 323 -36.26 -22.94 -4.61
N SER A 324 -37.22 -22.06 -4.84
CA SER A 324 -38.10 -21.54 -3.78
C SER A 324 -39.53 -21.44 -4.29
N THR A 325 -40.50 -21.69 -3.40
CA THR A 325 -41.91 -21.77 -3.74
C THR A 325 -42.69 -20.58 -3.19
N ILE A 326 -43.47 -19.94 -4.09
CA ILE A 326 -44.45 -18.89 -3.75
C ILE A 326 -45.83 -19.49 -4.01
N LYS A 327 -46.72 -19.42 -3.02
CA LYS A 327 -48.12 -19.85 -3.14
C LYS A 327 -49.01 -18.67 -3.47
N LEU A 328 -49.65 -18.71 -4.63
CA LEU A 328 -50.68 -17.77 -5.03
C LEU A 328 -52.02 -18.24 -4.58
N TYR A 329 -52.74 -17.40 -3.77
CA TYR A 329 -54.07 -17.73 -3.25
C TYR A 329 -55.10 -16.63 -3.59
N ARG A 330 -56.38 -17.05 -3.62
CA ARG A 330 -57.51 -16.14 -3.89
C ARG A 330 -57.79 -15.27 -2.70
N LYS A 331 -57.84 -13.95 -2.90
CA LYS A 331 -58.44 -12.99 -1.95
C LYS A 331 -59.95 -12.90 -2.22
N LEU A 332 -60.76 -13.10 -1.23
CA LEU A 332 -62.19 -12.81 -1.31
C LEU A 332 -62.43 -11.30 -1.20
N LYS A 333 -63.23 -10.69 -2.11
CA LYS A 333 -63.67 -9.31 -1.97
C LYS A 333 -64.39 -9.17 -0.63
N LYS A 334 -63.93 -8.29 0.21
CA LYS A 334 -64.79 -7.77 1.30
C LYS A 334 -65.91 -6.98 0.62
N ASN A 335 -67.06 -7.56 0.50
CA ASN A 335 -68.26 -6.82 0.14
C ASN A 335 -68.47 -5.72 1.18
N SER A 336 -68.18 -4.47 0.82
CA SER A 336 -68.59 -3.29 1.54
C SER A 336 -70.06 -3.07 1.25
N GLY A 337 -70.91 -3.91 1.80
CA GLY A 337 -72.32 -3.83 1.74
C GLY A 337 -72.88 -4.07 3.13
N ASN A 338 -73.39 -2.98 3.79
CA ASN A 338 -74.23 -3.07 4.95
C ASN A 338 -75.33 -4.07 4.71
N HIS A 339 -75.27 -5.24 5.34
CA HIS A 339 -76.42 -6.03 5.71
C HIS A 339 -76.16 -6.55 7.10
N LEU A 340 -76.85 -5.93 8.04
CA LEU A 340 -77.20 -6.48 9.36
C LEU A 340 -77.89 -7.83 9.10
N LEU A 341 -77.22 -8.93 9.39
CA LEU A 341 -77.85 -10.18 9.73
C LEU A 341 -77.20 -10.72 11.02
N GLU A 342 -77.96 -10.55 12.09
CA GLU A 342 -77.83 -11.32 13.31
C GLU A 342 -77.79 -12.81 12.98
N GLY A 343 -76.79 -13.52 13.49
CA GLY A 343 -76.78 -14.99 13.44
C GLY A 343 -75.37 -15.53 13.47
N ASN A 344 -74.94 -15.88 14.65
CA ASN A 344 -73.85 -16.75 15.08
C ASN A 344 -72.78 -16.09 15.96
N GLN A 345 -73.26 -15.58 17.10
CA GLN A 345 -72.39 -15.28 18.24
C GLN A 345 -72.05 -16.52 19.11
N ASP A 346 -72.56 -17.69 18.79
CA ASP A 346 -72.40 -18.88 19.65
C ASP A 346 -71.12 -19.71 19.40
N MET A 347 -70.37 -19.47 18.31
CA MET A 347 -69.16 -20.26 18.06
C MET A 347 -67.85 -19.58 18.55
N LEU A 348 -67.89 -18.34 18.97
CA LEU A 348 -66.68 -17.64 19.52
C LEU A 348 -66.63 -17.68 21.05
N LYS A 349 -67.75 -18.02 21.75
CA LYS A 349 -67.81 -18.11 23.23
C LYS A 349 -67.20 -19.42 23.76
N GLU A 350 -67.11 -20.48 22.97
CA GLU A 350 -66.56 -21.77 23.42
C GLU A 350 -65.02 -21.86 23.38
N ARG A 351 -64.35 -20.94 22.69
CA ARG A 351 -62.86 -20.86 22.69
C ARG A 351 -62.30 -19.99 23.82
N ASP A 352 -63.04 -18.98 24.27
CA ASP A 352 -62.59 -18.12 25.36
C ASP A 352 -62.80 -18.74 26.75
N LEU A 353 -63.66 -19.73 26.88
CA LEU A 353 -63.89 -20.43 28.16
C LEU A 353 -62.88 -21.51 28.50
N LYS A 354 -62.07 -21.97 27.50
CA LYS A 354 -60.97 -22.91 27.75
C LYS A 354 -59.60 -22.24 28.08
N LEU A 355 -59.50 -20.93 27.98
CA LEU A 355 -58.28 -20.18 28.32
C LEU A 355 -58.34 -19.47 29.67
N ARG A 356 -59.53 -19.50 30.40
CA ARG A 356 -59.70 -18.86 31.70
C ARG A 356 -59.53 -19.79 32.90
N GLY A 357 -59.13 -21.02 32.73
CA GLY A 357 -58.99 -22.04 33.77
C GLY A 357 -57.58 -22.29 34.27
N ARG A 358 -56.67 -21.32 34.22
CA ARG A 358 -55.39 -21.47 34.88
C ARG A 358 -54.76 -20.11 35.17
N LYS A 359 -55.31 -19.44 36.18
CA LYS A 359 -54.65 -18.38 36.93
C LYS A 359 -55.01 -18.61 38.42
N ASP A 360 -54.03 -19.10 39.11
CA ASP A 360 -53.85 -18.72 40.49
C ASP A 360 -52.32 -18.85 40.85
N SER A 361 -51.96 -17.83 41.61
CA SER A 361 -50.78 -17.66 42.45
C SER A 361 -49.53 -16.96 41.81
N GLY A 362 -49.36 -15.74 42.31
CA GLY A 362 -48.10 -15.21 42.77
C GLY A 362 -47.53 -14.00 42.00
N GLU A 363 -47.90 -12.87 42.52
CA GLU A 363 -47.10 -11.71 42.98
C GLU A 363 -46.25 -10.91 41.96
N ASN A 364 -46.69 -9.70 41.74
CA ASN A 364 -46.15 -8.34 41.86
C ASN A 364 -44.80 -7.95 41.25
N GLU A 365 -44.89 -6.76 40.63
CA GLU A 365 -43.98 -5.61 40.57
C GLU A 365 -43.10 -5.56 39.30
N ASP A 366 -43.20 -4.56 38.58
CA ASP A 366 -43.02 -3.17 38.40
C ASP A 366 -42.66 -2.83 36.95
N ASP A 367 -43.36 -1.85 36.43
CA ASP A 367 -43.06 -1.10 35.20
C ASP A 367 -41.75 -0.33 35.36
N GLU A 368 -40.89 -0.33 34.38
CA GLU A 368 -40.00 0.81 34.11
C GLU A 368 -39.68 0.96 32.63
N ASP A 369 -40.07 2.12 32.13
CA ASP A 369 -39.68 2.76 30.87
C ASP A 369 -38.17 2.96 30.79
N TYR A 370 -37.55 2.70 29.64
CA TYR A 370 -36.22 3.22 29.36
C TYR A 370 -36.20 4.24 28.21
N GLU A 371 -36.17 5.47 28.65
CA GLU A 371 -35.78 6.65 27.88
C GLU A 371 -34.27 6.66 27.61
N TYR A 372 -33.90 6.99 26.39
CA TYR A 372 -32.52 7.16 25.92
C TYR A 372 -31.98 8.51 26.39
N SER A 373 -30.97 8.52 27.26
CA SER A 373 -30.21 9.73 27.62
C SER A 373 -28.71 9.51 27.54
N SER A 374 -28.07 10.37 26.75
CA SER A 374 -26.64 10.56 26.61
C SER A 374 -25.98 11.11 27.89
N GLY A 375 -24.88 10.54 28.33
CA GLY A 375 -24.10 11.10 29.45
C GLY A 375 -22.63 10.64 29.44
N ALA A 376 -21.74 11.59 29.20
CA ALA A 376 -20.30 11.48 29.34
C ALA A 376 -19.88 11.27 30.79
N ALA A 377 -18.90 10.40 31.06
CA ALA A 377 -18.18 10.38 32.34
C ALA A 377 -16.71 10.00 32.16
N SER A 378 -15.89 10.86 32.72
CA SER A 378 -14.45 10.93 32.88
C SER A 378 -13.85 9.79 33.76
N PRO A 379 -12.52 9.55 33.71
CA PRO A 379 -11.88 8.36 34.28
C PRO A 379 -11.55 8.52 35.77
N ARG A 380 -11.71 7.45 36.52
CA ARG A 380 -11.16 7.32 37.88
C ARG A 380 -9.96 6.37 37.89
N ASN A 381 -8.89 6.86 38.47
CA ASN A 381 -7.67 6.18 38.89
C ASN A 381 -7.94 4.91 39.67
N TYR A 382 -7.20 3.84 39.38
CA TYR A 382 -6.94 2.77 40.32
C TYR A 382 -5.45 2.41 40.32
N SER A 383 -4.87 2.46 41.50
CA SER A 383 -3.47 2.32 41.83
C SER A 383 -2.99 0.87 41.82
N ASP A 384 -1.79 0.71 41.32
CA ASP A 384 -0.65 -0.12 41.75
C ASP A 384 -0.89 -1.34 42.64
N SER A 385 -0.55 -2.50 42.08
CA SER A 385 0.31 -3.54 42.68
C SER A 385 0.21 -4.84 41.87
N GLY A 386 1.32 -5.24 41.23
CA GLY A 386 1.39 -6.56 40.56
C GLY A 386 2.37 -6.66 39.41
N LEU A 387 3.53 -6.03 39.50
CA LEU A 387 4.58 -6.18 38.50
C LEU A 387 5.88 -6.69 39.13
N VAL A 388 5.97 -7.98 39.39
CA VAL A 388 7.24 -8.73 39.55
C VAL A 388 6.94 -10.20 39.29
N ALA A 389 7.20 -10.76 38.13
CA ALA A 389 7.53 -12.15 37.82
C ALA A 389 7.26 -12.57 36.37
N VAL A 390 7.80 -11.86 35.35
CA VAL A 390 7.84 -12.41 33.98
C VAL A 390 9.14 -12.00 33.21
N LEU A 391 10.20 -11.55 33.87
CA LEU A 391 11.45 -11.20 33.20
C LEU A 391 12.56 -12.25 33.30
N GLY A 392 12.26 -13.49 33.78
CA GLY A 392 13.25 -14.55 33.97
C GLY A 392 13.37 -15.62 32.89
N LEU A 393 12.49 -15.66 31.88
CA LEU A 393 12.44 -16.77 30.91
C LEU A 393 12.88 -16.44 29.50
N PHE A 394 13.15 -15.18 29.16
CA PHE A 394 13.61 -14.79 27.81
C PHE A 394 15.13 -14.78 27.62
N SER A 395 15.93 -14.89 28.69
CA SER A 395 17.41 -14.88 28.61
C SER A 395 18.03 -16.25 28.33
N LEU A 396 17.32 -17.35 28.47
CA LEU A 396 17.82 -18.71 28.23
C LEU A 396 17.58 -19.26 26.83
N PHE A 397 16.72 -18.59 26.02
CA PHE A 397 16.46 -19.02 24.64
C PHE A 397 17.40 -18.39 23.59
N CYS A 398 18.03 -17.25 23.89
CA CYS A 398 18.99 -16.63 22.97
C CYS A 398 20.40 -17.23 23.01
N LEU A 399 20.80 -17.87 24.10
CA LEU A 399 22.14 -18.50 24.18
C LEU A 399 22.22 -19.87 23.50
N ASN A 400 21.12 -20.58 23.35
CA ASN A 400 21.10 -21.88 22.65
C ASN A 400 20.98 -21.78 21.12
N TYR A 401 20.57 -20.62 20.59
CA TYR A 401 20.49 -20.44 19.14
C TYR A 401 21.85 -20.10 18.49
N HIS A 402 22.78 -19.52 19.25
CA HIS A 402 24.11 -19.16 18.72
C HIS A 402 25.12 -20.34 18.75
N LEU A 403 24.89 -21.36 19.55
CA LEU A 403 25.78 -22.54 19.62
C LEU A 403 25.43 -23.63 18.59
N TYR A 404 24.18 -23.62 18.05
CA TYR A 404 23.76 -24.60 17.04
C TYR A 404 24.20 -24.22 15.61
N HIS A 405 24.42 -22.94 15.33
CA HIS A 405 24.85 -22.48 13.99
C HIS A 405 26.39 -22.52 13.78
N HIS A 406 27.19 -22.65 14.83
CA HIS A 406 28.67 -22.70 14.68
C HIS A 406 29.22 -24.10 14.43
N HIS A 407 28.44 -25.17 14.64
CA HIS A 407 28.89 -26.56 14.42
C HIS A 407 28.52 -27.11 13.03
N HIS A 408 27.66 -26.48 12.26
CA HIS A 408 27.26 -26.97 10.94
C HIS A 408 28.04 -26.36 9.77
N HIS A 409 28.93 -25.39 10.00
CA HIS A 409 29.70 -24.72 8.92
C HIS A 409 31.12 -25.26 8.74
N GLN A 410 31.54 -26.28 9.48
CA GLN A 410 32.88 -26.89 9.33
C GLN A 410 32.90 -28.27 8.68
N SER A 411 31.80 -28.85 8.27
CA SER A 411 31.78 -30.21 7.68
C SER A 411 31.64 -30.28 6.16
N GLU A 412 31.53 -29.13 5.43
CA GLU A 412 31.35 -29.13 3.93
C GLU A 412 32.57 -28.64 3.15
N LEU A 413 33.75 -28.52 3.70
CA LEU A 413 34.97 -28.14 3.00
C LEU A 413 35.98 -29.27 2.83
N ARG A 414 35.54 -30.48 2.52
CA ARG A 414 36.45 -31.53 1.97
C ARG A 414 35.71 -32.35 0.94
N THR A 415 35.85 -32.00 -0.31
CA THR A 415 35.95 -32.88 -1.50
C THR A 415 35.64 -32.08 -2.76
N PHE A 416 36.68 -31.53 -3.38
CA PHE A 416 36.73 -31.39 -4.83
C PHE A 416 38.23 -31.28 -5.24
N ARG A 417 38.78 -32.35 -5.78
CA ARG A 417 40.02 -32.33 -6.58
C ARG A 417 39.61 -32.33 -8.05
N PRO A 418 40.36 -31.61 -8.90
CA PRO A 418 40.07 -31.53 -10.32
C PRO A 418 40.66 -32.72 -11.11
N VAL A 419 39.98 -33.06 -12.18
CA VAL A 419 40.53 -33.65 -13.39
C VAL A 419 40.24 -32.68 -14.52
#